data_9404b284411ed15ef7112c8ca19c0549
#
_entry.id   9404b284411ed15ef7112c8ca19c0549
#
_cell.length_a   1.000
_cell.length_b   1.000
_cell.length_c   1.000
_cell.angle_alpha   90.00
_cell.angle_beta   90.00
_cell.angle_gamma   90.00
#
_symmetry.space_group_name_H-M   'P 1'
#
loop_
_entity.id
_entity.type
_entity.pdbx_description
1 polymer ?
#
loop_
_entity_poly.entity_id
_entity_poly.type
_entity_poly.pdbx_seq_one_letter_code
_entity_poly.pdbx_strand_id
1 'polypeptide(L)'
;MNIEKLLTAAVVKAIKALYDTDITAEQVQVQKTRPDFEGHLTVVTFPFLRISKKKPEETGEDIAQWLIANTDLVSSFNTVKGFLNLVIAPAQWLQLLATIDADAHYGLQLPTAESPLTMVEYSSPNTNKPLHLGHVRNNLLGWAVSKIAEANNQRVVKTNIVNDRGIHICKSMLAWLKYGNGETPESSGKKGDHLVGDYYVAFDQHYRAEVAELKAQLIAQGVGEEEAEARAKAEVPLMVEAREMLRKWEQGDEEVRGLWRKMNEWVYAGFDETYKALGVSFDKIYYESDTYLEGKEKVEEGLAKGLFYRREDGSVWVDFTKEGLDEKLLLRADGTSVYMTQDIGTAKLRFRDYPINKMVYVVGNEQNYHFQVLSLLLDRLGFEWGKSLVHFSYGMVELPNGKMKSREGTVVDADDLVEGMIEQARRTMDEAGKNTDMSEAEKQEVARIVGLGALKYFLLKVDARKNMVFNPEESIDFNGNTGPFIQYTYARIRSILRKAQDAGIVLSEELPTGVEISTKEEEIIQRLADFRGVVEAAGEDYSPSGIANYCYELVKLYNQFYHEFQILREEDTAKRNFRLILSRNVAKVVRLGMELLGIEMPERM
;
A
#
# COMPACT_ATOMS: atom_id res chain seq x y z
N MET A 1 25.45 -4.51 10.01
CA MET A 1 26.39 -3.46 10.54
C MET A 1 25.72 -2.10 10.38
N ASN A 2 25.86 -1.19 11.36
CA ASN A 2 25.32 0.20 11.26
C ASN A 2 26.45 1.15 11.69
N ILE A 3 26.97 1.91 10.75
CA ILE A 3 28.13 2.81 10.97
C ILE A 3 27.80 3.91 11.99
N GLU A 4 26.58 4.46 11.96
CA GLU A 4 26.17 5.51 12.91
C GLU A 4 26.15 4.98 14.36
N LYS A 5 25.64 3.76 14.58
CA LYS A 5 25.65 3.11 15.91
C LYS A 5 27.09 2.80 16.37
N LEU A 6 27.93 2.36 15.45
CA LEU A 6 29.36 2.12 15.78
C LEU A 6 30.06 3.41 16.14
N LEU A 7 29.81 4.47 15.39
CA LEU A 7 30.38 5.80 15.67
C LEU A 7 29.87 6.35 17.01
N THR A 8 28.56 6.25 17.27
CA THR A 8 27.96 6.63 18.55
C THR A 8 28.63 5.93 19.72
N ALA A 9 28.81 4.61 19.64
CA ALA A 9 29.48 3.83 20.68
C ALA A 9 30.95 4.21 20.83
N ALA A 10 31.62 4.53 19.73
CA ALA A 10 33.02 4.98 19.76
C ALA A 10 33.14 6.37 20.40
N VAL A 11 32.22 7.31 20.12
CA VAL A 11 32.18 8.64 20.76
C VAL A 11 31.94 8.52 22.28
N VAL A 12 31.03 7.64 22.71
CA VAL A 12 30.83 7.37 24.16
C VAL A 12 32.15 6.94 24.83
N LYS A 13 32.89 6.03 24.20
CA LYS A 13 34.22 5.58 24.69
C LYS A 13 35.24 6.72 24.68
N ALA A 14 35.23 7.54 23.63
CA ALA A 14 36.15 8.68 23.53
C ALA A 14 35.92 9.69 24.66
N ILE A 15 34.67 10.05 24.95
CA ILE A 15 34.33 10.98 26.05
C ILE A 15 34.77 10.41 27.40
N LYS A 16 34.55 9.12 27.64
CA LYS A 16 35.01 8.45 28.87
C LYS A 16 36.54 8.48 28.98
N ALA A 17 37.26 8.18 27.90
CA ALA A 17 38.70 8.13 27.90
C ALA A 17 39.33 9.53 28.01
N LEU A 18 38.80 10.54 27.37
CA LEU A 18 39.34 11.90 27.33
C LEU A 18 39.01 12.73 28.58
N TYR A 19 37.81 12.53 29.14
CA TYR A 19 37.27 13.41 30.16
C TYR A 19 36.79 12.68 31.44
N ASP A 20 37.02 11.37 31.55
CA ASP A 20 36.61 10.52 32.68
C ASP A 20 35.12 10.66 33.06
N THR A 21 34.26 10.89 32.06
CA THR A 21 32.81 11.10 32.23
C THR A 21 32.02 10.04 31.47
N ASP A 22 31.07 9.41 32.14
CA ASP A 22 30.14 8.47 31.51
C ASP A 22 28.99 9.24 30.88
N ILE A 23 28.71 8.94 29.60
CA ILE A 23 27.57 9.44 28.86
C ILE A 23 26.78 8.28 28.23
N THR A 24 25.53 8.50 27.91
CA THR A 24 24.70 7.51 27.20
C THR A 24 24.70 7.74 25.68
N ALA A 25 24.31 6.72 24.91
CA ALA A 25 24.24 6.82 23.46
C ALA A 25 23.27 7.91 22.98
N GLU A 26 22.18 8.15 23.73
CA GLU A 26 21.17 9.17 23.43
C GLU A 26 21.71 10.61 23.53
N GLN A 27 22.80 10.80 24.25
CA GLN A 27 23.48 12.10 24.37
C GLN A 27 24.40 12.41 23.18
N VAL A 28 24.69 11.42 22.34
CA VAL A 28 25.49 11.56 21.13
C VAL A 28 24.62 11.80 19.93
N GLN A 29 24.68 13.02 19.39
CA GLN A 29 23.91 13.40 18.19
C GLN A 29 24.80 13.17 16.95
N VAL A 30 24.43 12.17 16.14
CA VAL A 30 25.06 11.87 14.85
C VAL A 30 24.07 12.19 13.74
N GLN A 31 24.54 12.84 12.68
CA GLN A 31 23.74 13.16 11.49
C GLN A 31 24.60 13.08 10.23
N LYS A 32 23.99 13.01 9.06
CA LYS A 32 24.71 13.09 7.78
C LYS A 32 25.38 14.47 7.64
N THR A 33 26.61 14.48 7.16
CA THR A 33 27.32 15.74 6.89
C THR A 33 26.61 16.51 5.78
N ARG A 34 26.53 17.83 5.93
CA ARG A 34 25.94 18.70 4.90
C ARG A 34 26.80 18.70 3.64
N PRO A 35 26.20 18.78 2.44
CA PRO A 35 26.95 18.74 1.17
C PRO A 35 28.05 19.78 1.02
N ASP A 36 27.96 20.91 1.75
CA ASP A 36 28.93 22.00 1.70
C ASP A 36 30.24 21.70 2.48
N PHE A 37 30.29 20.59 3.22
CA PHE A 37 31.42 20.21 4.03
C PHE A 37 31.91 18.81 3.66
N GLU A 38 33.23 18.62 3.77
CA GLU A 38 33.85 17.32 3.61
C GLU A 38 33.51 16.42 4.82
N GLY A 39 33.10 15.18 4.56
CA GLY A 39 32.74 14.19 5.58
C GLY A 39 31.51 13.41 5.22
N HIS A 40 31.28 12.29 5.89
CA HIS A 40 30.12 11.41 5.72
C HIS A 40 29.13 11.59 6.87
N LEU A 41 29.63 11.64 8.10
CA LEU A 41 28.84 11.78 9.32
C LEU A 41 29.36 12.94 10.17
N THR A 42 28.45 13.67 10.79
CA THR A 42 28.73 14.79 11.67
C THR A 42 28.27 14.46 13.09
N VAL A 43 29.22 14.64 14.05
CA VAL A 43 28.91 14.58 15.48
C VAL A 43 28.75 16.02 15.99
N VAL A 44 27.63 16.28 16.69
CA VAL A 44 27.37 17.59 17.31
C VAL A 44 28.13 17.66 18.65
N THR A 45 29.05 18.60 18.80
CA THR A 45 29.93 18.68 19.99
C THR A 45 29.35 19.47 21.16
N PHE A 46 28.29 20.28 20.92
CA PHE A 46 27.72 21.15 21.94
C PHE A 46 27.28 20.46 23.24
N PRO A 47 26.71 19.24 23.23
CA PRO A 47 26.37 18.52 24.46
C PRO A 47 27.57 18.24 25.36
N PHE A 48 28.81 18.18 24.81
CA PHE A 48 30.01 17.79 25.51
C PHE A 48 30.83 18.96 26.07
N LEU A 49 30.47 20.22 25.75
CA LEU A 49 31.27 21.39 26.16
C LEU A 49 31.35 21.58 27.69
N ARG A 50 30.28 21.20 28.40
CA ARG A 50 30.30 21.24 29.87
C ARG A 50 31.25 20.21 30.49
N ILE A 51 31.48 19.11 29.77
CA ILE A 51 32.35 18.00 30.17
C ILE A 51 33.80 18.35 29.83
N SER A 52 34.06 18.73 28.57
CA SER A 52 35.39 19.05 28.06
C SER A 52 35.98 20.33 28.66
N LYS A 53 35.10 21.31 28.99
CA LYS A 53 35.48 22.67 29.40
C LYS A 53 36.38 23.40 28.37
N LYS A 54 36.24 22.99 27.09
CA LYS A 54 36.99 23.51 25.93
C LYS A 54 36.01 24.18 24.94
N LYS A 55 36.58 24.85 23.93
CA LYS A 55 35.80 25.38 22.81
C LYS A 55 35.21 24.23 21.96
N PRO A 56 34.14 24.49 21.20
CA PRO A 56 33.50 23.48 20.36
C PRO A 56 34.47 22.82 19.38
N GLU A 57 35.35 23.60 18.76
CA GLU A 57 36.35 23.12 17.80
C GLU A 57 37.37 22.20 18.48
N GLU A 58 37.95 22.66 19.61
CA GLU A 58 38.94 21.91 20.38
C GLU A 58 38.33 20.59 20.91
N THR A 59 37.08 20.61 21.35
CA THR A 59 36.38 19.40 21.78
C THR A 59 36.18 18.43 20.62
N GLY A 60 35.84 18.93 19.44
CA GLY A 60 35.70 18.12 18.22
C GLY A 60 37.03 17.49 17.81
N GLU A 61 38.12 18.26 17.83
CA GLU A 61 39.46 17.79 17.52
C GLU A 61 39.93 16.68 18.47
N ASP A 62 39.76 16.86 19.79
CA ASP A 62 40.11 15.84 20.78
C ASP A 62 39.38 14.51 20.49
N ILE A 63 38.05 14.59 20.26
CA ILE A 63 37.25 13.41 19.96
C ILE A 63 37.72 12.74 18.66
N ALA A 64 37.92 13.52 17.60
CA ALA A 64 38.35 13.01 16.30
C ALA A 64 39.75 12.34 16.36
N GLN A 65 40.71 12.97 17.01
CA GLN A 65 42.06 12.41 17.19
C GLN A 65 42.01 11.10 17.99
N TRP A 66 41.18 11.05 19.04
CA TRP A 66 40.99 9.80 19.78
C TRP A 66 40.37 8.71 18.91
N LEU A 67 39.34 9.03 18.10
CA LEU A 67 38.69 8.08 17.19
C LEU A 67 39.69 7.52 16.18
N ILE A 68 40.50 8.37 15.55
CA ILE A 68 41.52 7.94 14.58
C ILE A 68 42.57 7.07 15.24
N ALA A 69 43.01 7.40 16.47
CA ALA A 69 44.06 6.66 17.16
C ALA A 69 43.60 5.33 17.75
N ASN A 70 42.31 5.16 18.06
CA ASN A 70 41.79 4.02 18.83
C ASN A 70 40.72 3.21 18.08
N THR A 71 40.37 3.61 16.86
CA THR A 71 39.38 2.88 16.02
C THR A 71 39.80 2.89 14.55
N ASP A 72 39.30 1.92 13.78
CA ASP A 72 39.44 1.89 12.32
C ASP A 72 38.24 2.54 11.61
N LEU A 73 37.41 3.33 12.34
CA LEU A 73 36.16 3.88 11.81
C LEU A 73 36.39 5.14 10.97
N VAL A 74 37.34 5.98 11.35
CA VAL A 74 37.52 7.33 10.81
C VAL A 74 38.91 7.47 10.21
N SER A 75 38.98 7.99 8.98
CA SER A 75 40.26 8.25 8.28
C SER A 75 40.72 9.71 8.41
N SER A 76 39.80 10.66 8.40
CA SER A 76 40.06 12.08 8.54
C SER A 76 38.86 12.84 9.10
N PHE A 77 39.03 14.09 9.47
CA PHE A 77 37.96 14.91 10.02
C PHE A 77 38.13 16.40 9.66
N ASN A 78 37.04 17.12 9.82
CA ASN A 78 36.96 18.57 9.70
C ASN A 78 35.98 19.09 10.77
N THR A 79 36.40 20.06 11.58
CA THR A 79 35.55 20.65 12.63
C THR A 79 35.21 22.10 12.29
N VAL A 80 33.91 22.40 12.18
CA VAL A 80 33.39 23.72 11.85
C VAL A 80 32.32 24.12 12.84
N LYS A 81 32.57 25.16 13.64
CA LYS A 81 31.57 25.76 14.55
C LYS A 81 30.85 24.75 15.45
N GLY A 82 31.56 23.77 15.99
CA GLY A 82 31.02 22.75 16.87
C GLY A 82 30.36 21.54 16.16
N PHE A 83 30.50 21.45 14.84
CA PHE A 83 30.14 20.29 14.04
C PHE A 83 31.41 19.54 13.66
N LEU A 84 31.56 18.36 14.20
CA LEU A 84 32.67 17.47 13.88
C LEU A 84 32.26 16.59 12.70
N ASN A 85 32.73 16.93 11.51
CA ASN A 85 32.50 16.17 10.29
C ASN A 85 33.59 15.10 10.14
N LEU A 86 33.18 13.86 9.99
CA LEU A 86 34.03 12.68 9.98
C LEU A 86 34.00 12.01 8.62
N VAL A 87 35.20 11.70 8.09
CA VAL A 87 35.35 10.85 6.90
C VAL A 87 35.49 9.40 7.37
N ILE A 88 34.54 8.57 7.03
CA ILE A 88 34.55 7.14 7.37
C ILE A 88 35.64 6.43 6.54
N ALA A 89 36.40 5.55 7.17
CA ALA A 89 37.46 4.84 6.51
C ALA A 89 36.94 3.90 5.39
N PRO A 90 37.60 3.82 4.20
CA PRO A 90 37.14 2.98 3.08
C PRO A 90 36.90 1.52 3.45
N ALA A 91 37.69 0.96 4.37
CA ALA A 91 37.50 -0.42 4.85
C ALA A 91 36.14 -0.64 5.50
N GLN A 92 35.55 0.38 6.13
CA GLN A 92 34.21 0.29 6.75
C GLN A 92 33.09 0.20 5.69
N TRP A 93 33.24 0.92 4.58
CA TRP A 93 32.32 0.82 3.45
C TRP A 93 32.33 -0.57 2.80
N LEU A 94 33.54 -1.15 2.62
CA LEU A 94 33.66 -2.52 2.12
C LEU A 94 33.02 -3.53 3.08
N GLN A 95 33.28 -3.40 4.39
CA GLN A 95 32.68 -4.28 5.39
C GLN A 95 31.16 -4.15 5.45
N LEU A 96 30.64 -2.93 5.30
CA LEU A 96 29.19 -2.68 5.22
C LEU A 96 28.60 -3.33 3.98
N LEU A 97 29.23 -3.16 2.81
CA LEU A 97 28.80 -3.80 1.57
C LEU A 97 28.83 -5.34 1.67
N ALA A 98 29.87 -5.91 2.31
CA ALA A 98 29.93 -7.35 2.58
C ALA A 98 28.76 -7.83 3.44
N THR A 99 28.42 -7.06 4.48
CA THR A 99 27.24 -7.35 5.32
C THR A 99 25.92 -7.31 4.52
N ILE A 100 25.79 -6.32 3.65
CA ILE A 100 24.63 -6.21 2.76
C ILE A 100 24.58 -7.38 1.78
N ASP A 101 25.72 -7.73 1.19
CA ASP A 101 25.81 -8.79 0.17
C ASP A 101 25.46 -10.18 0.74
N ALA A 102 25.93 -10.47 1.95
CA ALA A 102 25.69 -11.75 2.62
C ALA A 102 24.24 -11.97 3.04
N ASP A 103 23.43 -10.93 3.15
CA ASP A 103 22.02 -11.02 3.58
C ASP A 103 21.09 -10.94 2.37
N ALA A 104 20.45 -12.08 2.04
CA ALA A 104 19.50 -12.17 0.94
C ALA A 104 18.22 -11.33 1.17
N HIS A 105 17.88 -11.06 2.43
CA HIS A 105 16.71 -10.30 2.87
C HIS A 105 17.10 -8.99 3.55
N TYR A 106 18.23 -8.42 3.15
CA TYR A 106 18.78 -7.22 3.76
C TYR A 106 17.73 -6.12 3.93
N GLY A 107 17.65 -5.59 5.13
CA GLY A 107 16.70 -4.53 5.49
C GLY A 107 15.34 -5.02 5.97
N LEU A 108 15.01 -6.30 5.79
CA LEU A 108 13.73 -6.88 6.20
C LEU A 108 13.87 -7.58 7.55
N GLN A 109 12.85 -7.49 8.37
CA GLN A 109 12.67 -8.27 9.58
C GLN A 109 11.50 -9.23 9.34
N LEU A 110 11.81 -10.45 8.88
CA LEU A 110 10.79 -11.44 8.55
C LEU A 110 10.11 -11.95 9.83
N PRO A 111 8.78 -12.18 9.81
CA PRO A 111 8.03 -12.64 10.98
C PRO A 111 8.39 -14.08 11.35
N THR A 112 8.27 -14.37 12.65
CA THR A 112 8.33 -15.70 13.23
C THR A 112 6.95 -16.13 13.73
N ALA A 113 6.82 -17.36 14.25
CA ALA A 113 5.57 -17.83 14.83
C ALA A 113 5.10 -16.99 16.02
N GLU A 114 6.04 -16.36 16.75
CA GLU A 114 5.78 -15.53 17.94
C GLU A 114 5.51 -14.07 17.62
N SER A 115 5.70 -13.66 16.35
CA SER A 115 5.48 -12.28 15.94
C SER A 115 4.02 -11.85 16.09
N PRO A 116 3.73 -10.58 16.43
CA PRO A 116 2.37 -10.10 16.58
C PRO A 116 1.58 -10.25 15.28
N LEU A 117 0.28 -10.52 15.41
CA LEU A 117 -0.63 -10.72 14.29
C LEU A 117 -1.36 -9.43 13.95
N THR A 118 -1.16 -8.96 12.72
CA THR A 118 -1.90 -7.83 12.14
C THR A 118 -2.86 -8.36 11.08
N MET A 119 -4.13 -7.97 11.16
CA MET A 119 -5.10 -8.19 10.09
C MET A 119 -5.24 -6.91 9.28
N VAL A 120 -5.18 -7.03 7.95
CA VAL A 120 -5.33 -5.90 7.03
C VAL A 120 -6.53 -6.16 6.12
N GLU A 121 -7.54 -5.29 6.22
CA GLU A 121 -8.70 -5.31 5.33
C GLU A 121 -8.52 -4.34 4.18
N TYR A 122 -8.78 -4.81 2.97
CA TYR A 122 -8.84 -3.99 1.77
C TYR A 122 -9.77 -4.57 0.72
N SER A 123 -10.04 -3.82 -0.35
CA SER A 123 -10.98 -4.06 -1.43
C SER A 123 -12.42 -3.71 -1.08
N SER A 124 -13.10 -4.46 -0.25
CA SER A 124 -14.48 -4.25 0.23
C SER A 124 -15.48 -3.91 -0.87
N PRO A 125 -15.60 -4.73 -1.94
CA PRO A 125 -16.42 -4.42 -3.10
C PRO A 125 -17.90 -4.74 -2.87
N ASN A 126 -18.75 -4.06 -3.66
CA ASN A 126 -20.15 -4.43 -3.78
C ASN A 126 -20.36 -5.33 -5.00
N THR A 127 -21.18 -6.36 -4.87
CA THR A 127 -21.38 -7.37 -5.93
C THR A 127 -22.31 -6.93 -7.08
N ASN A 128 -22.73 -5.69 -7.11
CA ASN A 128 -23.61 -5.16 -8.17
C ASN A 128 -22.85 -4.47 -9.33
N LYS A 129 -21.54 -4.48 -9.32
CA LYS A 129 -20.70 -3.82 -10.34
C LYS A 129 -19.27 -4.37 -10.31
N PRO A 130 -18.52 -4.28 -11.44
CA PRO A 130 -17.11 -4.65 -11.49
C PRO A 130 -16.23 -3.70 -10.64
N LEU A 131 -15.00 -4.12 -10.41
CA LEU A 131 -13.99 -3.29 -9.76
C LEU A 131 -13.60 -2.12 -10.68
N HIS A 132 -13.16 -1.01 -10.09
CA HIS A 132 -12.78 0.20 -10.83
C HIS A 132 -11.49 0.80 -10.26
N LEU A 133 -10.93 1.84 -10.88
CA LEU A 133 -9.68 2.50 -10.50
C LEU A 133 -9.59 2.80 -8.99
N GLY A 134 -10.69 3.20 -8.33
CA GLY A 134 -10.72 3.40 -6.88
C GLY A 134 -10.45 2.12 -6.10
N HIS A 135 -11.00 0.99 -6.54
CA HIS A 135 -10.70 -0.32 -5.96
C HIS A 135 -9.26 -0.75 -6.27
N VAL A 136 -8.74 -0.47 -7.47
CA VAL A 136 -7.34 -0.74 -7.81
C VAL A 136 -6.42 -0.03 -6.82
N ARG A 137 -6.61 1.27 -6.58
CA ARG A 137 -5.81 2.01 -5.58
C ARG A 137 -5.90 1.39 -4.20
N ASN A 138 -7.11 1.07 -3.74
CA ASN A 138 -7.35 0.44 -2.45
C ASN A 138 -6.60 -0.90 -2.32
N ASN A 139 -6.75 -1.78 -3.31
CA ASN A 139 -6.11 -3.09 -3.36
C ASN A 139 -4.58 -2.99 -3.31
N LEU A 140 -4.01 -2.08 -4.07
CA LEU A 140 -2.55 -1.90 -4.12
C LEU A 140 -2.01 -1.32 -2.81
N LEU A 141 -2.71 -0.37 -2.19
CA LEU A 141 -2.35 0.17 -0.88
C LEU A 141 -2.43 -0.91 0.20
N GLY A 142 -3.53 -1.68 0.23
CA GLY A 142 -3.72 -2.77 1.20
C GLY A 142 -2.67 -3.86 1.07
N TRP A 143 -2.35 -4.24 -0.16
CA TRP A 143 -1.28 -5.20 -0.44
C TRP A 143 0.09 -4.69 0.03
N ALA A 144 0.46 -3.46 -0.35
CA ALA A 144 1.74 -2.87 0.03
C ALA A 144 1.88 -2.70 1.55
N VAL A 145 0.84 -2.22 2.24
CA VAL A 145 0.81 -2.13 3.71
C VAL A 145 0.99 -3.50 4.35
N SER A 146 0.35 -4.54 3.80
CA SER A 146 0.51 -5.92 4.27
C SER A 146 1.94 -6.41 4.13
N LYS A 147 2.57 -6.20 2.96
CA LYS A 147 3.97 -6.59 2.70
C LYS A 147 4.97 -5.82 3.56
N ILE A 148 4.75 -4.53 3.76
CA ILE A 148 5.59 -3.70 4.63
C ILE A 148 5.45 -4.14 6.10
N ALA A 149 4.26 -4.52 6.56
CA ALA A 149 4.07 -5.08 7.90
C ALA A 149 4.80 -6.42 8.07
N GLU A 150 4.71 -7.33 7.09
CA GLU A 150 5.49 -8.58 7.07
C GLU A 150 7.01 -8.30 7.16
N ALA A 151 7.50 -7.30 6.43
CA ALA A 151 8.90 -6.88 6.45
C ALA A 151 9.33 -6.21 7.77
N ASN A 152 8.39 -5.90 8.66
CA ASN A 152 8.59 -5.33 10.00
C ASN A 152 8.18 -6.31 11.12
N ASN A 153 8.49 -7.59 10.94
CA ASN A 153 8.29 -8.62 11.95
C ASN A 153 6.84 -8.79 12.42
N GLN A 154 5.86 -8.60 11.52
CA GLN A 154 4.45 -8.85 11.82
C GLN A 154 3.93 -10.01 10.97
N ARG A 155 3.25 -10.97 11.59
CA ARG A 155 2.42 -11.92 10.84
C ARG A 155 1.22 -11.17 10.31
N VAL A 156 0.84 -11.41 9.07
CA VAL A 156 -0.27 -10.70 8.44
C VAL A 156 -1.35 -11.66 7.98
N VAL A 157 -2.60 -11.32 8.25
CA VAL A 157 -3.79 -11.92 7.63
C VAL A 157 -4.43 -10.86 6.75
N LYS A 158 -4.42 -11.08 5.45
CA LYS A 158 -5.09 -10.22 4.47
C LYS A 158 -6.55 -10.63 4.37
N THR A 159 -7.45 -9.68 4.59
CA THR A 159 -8.88 -9.95 4.57
C THR A 159 -9.65 -8.97 3.67
N ASN A 160 -10.81 -9.41 3.25
CA ASN A 160 -11.76 -8.66 2.45
C ASN A 160 -13.15 -8.84 3.07
N ILE A 161 -14.00 -7.82 3.01
CA ILE A 161 -15.44 -7.95 3.23
C ILE A 161 -16.18 -7.69 1.93
N VAL A 162 -16.90 -8.67 1.45
CA VAL A 162 -17.69 -8.55 0.22
C VAL A 162 -19.11 -8.17 0.58
N ASN A 163 -19.58 -7.03 0.05
CA ASN A 163 -20.93 -6.55 0.25
C ASN A 163 -21.87 -7.20 -0.78
N ASP A 164 -22.30 -8.42 -0.46
CA ASP A 164 -23.05 -9.33 -1.34
C ASP A 164 -24.56 -9.31 -1.11
N ARG A 165 -25.05 -8.48 -0.21
CA ARG A 165 -26.48 -8.34 0.10
C ARG A 165 -26.99 -6.91 -0.01
N GLY A 166 -28.29 -6.74 0.09
CA GLY A 166 -28.94 -5.43 0.12
C GLY A 166 -29.63 -5.07 -1.19
N ILE A 167 -30.16 -3.84 -1.25
CA ILE A 167 -31.02 -3.39 -2.35
C ILE A 167 -30.27 -3.33 -3.71
N HIS A 168 -28.94 -3.10 -3.67
CA HIS A 168 -28.18 -2.93 -4.91
C HIS A 168 -28.06 -4.22 -5.72
N ILE A 169 -27.75 -5.36 -5.07
CA ILE A 169 -27.73 -6.64 -5.77
C ILE A 169 -29.16 -7.07 -6.19
N CYS A 170 -30.19 -6.77 -5.38
CA CYS A 170 -31.57 -7.04 -5.75
C CYS A 170 -32.00 -6.29 -7.01
N LYS A 171 -31.49 -5.07 -7.23
CA LYS A 171 -31.73 -4.33 -8.49
C LYS A 171 -31.15 -5.07 -9.70
N SER A 172 -29.92 -5.55 -9.62
CA SER A 172 -29.32 -6.35 -10.70
C SER A 172 -30.08 -7.65 -10.94
N MET A 173 -30.46 -8.35 -9.86
CA MET A 173 -31.23 -9.59 -9.92
C MET A 173 -32.58 -9.37 -10.61
N LEU A 174 -33.33 -8.32 -10.22
CA LEU A 174 -34.64 -8.01 -10.80
C LEU A 174 -34.50 -7.63 -12.28
N ALA A 175 -33.51 -6.81 -12.64
CA ALA A 175 -33.27 -6.46 -14.04
C ALA A 175 -32.91 -7.70 -14.88
N TRP A 176 -32.11 -8.61 -14.35
CA TRP A 176 -31.77 -9.86 -15.03
C TRP A 176 -33.02 -10.74 -15.25
N LEU A 177 -33.92 -10.86 -14.25
CA LEU A 177 -35.17 -11.59 -14.40
C LEU A 177 -36.07 -10.99 -15.47
N LYS A 178 -36.17 -9.65 -15.51
CA LYS A 178 -37.11 -8.96 -16.43
C LYS A 178 -36.58 -8.85 -17.86
N TYR A 179 -35.29 -8.65 -18.02
CA TYR A 179 -34.69 -8.25 -19.31
C TYR A 179 -33.59 -9.19 -19.80
N GLY A 180 -33.10 -10.11 -18.95
CA GLY A 180 -31.92 -10.93 -19.24
C GLY A 180 -32.16 -12.18 -20.08
N ASN A 181 -33.43 -12.60 -20.23
CA ASN A 181 -33.80 -13.80 -21.01
C ASN A 181 -32.93 -15.04 -20.72
N GLY A 182 -32.44 -15.18 -19.48
CA GLY A 182 -31.61 -16.30 -19.07
C GLY A 182 -30.14 -16.20 -19.47
N GLU A 183 -29.65 -15.02 -19.87
CA GLU A 183 -28.24 -14.78 -20.20
C GLU A 183 -27.33 -15.15 -19.04
N THR A 184 -26.18 -15.78 -19.34
CA THR A 184 -25.14 -16.17 -18.36
C THR A 184 -23.79 -15.67 -18.85
N PRO A 185 -22.74 -15.66 -17.99
CA PRO A 185 -21.39 -15.36 -18.43
C PRO A 185 -20.95 -16.21 -19.62
N GLU A 186 -21.26 -17.50 -19.60
CA GLU A 186 -20.90 -18.43 -20.68
C GLU A 186 -21.65 -18.12 -21.99
N SER A 187 -22.93 -17.78 -21.92
CA SER A 187 -23.75 -17.51 -23.12
C SER A 187 -23.45 -16.14 -23.73
N SER A 188 -23.06 -15.16 -22.89
CA SER A 188 -22.73 -13.80 -23.33
C SER A 188 -21.26 -13.61 -23.71
N GLY A 189 -20.39 -14.50 -23.23
CA GLY A 189 -18.93 -14.32 -23.30
C GLY A 189 -18.41 -13.18 -22.42
N LYS A 190 -19.24 -12.65 -21.51
CA LYS A 190 -18.87 -11.58 -20.58
C LYS A 190 -18.42 -12.15 -19.25
N LYS A 191 -17.47 -11.50 -18.61
CA LYS A 191 -17.06 -11.76 -17.24
C LYS A 191 -18.25 -11.54 -16.28
N GLY A 192 -18.37 -12.35 -15.24
CA GLY A 192 -19.57 -12.39 -14.41
C GLY A 192 -19.90 -11.08 -13.68
N ASP A 193 -18.91 -10.39 -13.15
CA ASP A 193 -19.10 -9.08 -12.50
C ASP A 193 -19.50 -7.97 -13.48
N HIS A 194 -19.00 -8.02 -14.73
CA HIS A 194 -19.42 -7.13 -15.80
C HIS A 194 -20.87 -7.40 -16.21
N LEU A 195 -21.25 -8.67 -16.37
CA LEU A 195 -22.63 -9.03 -16.71
C LEU A 195 -23.62 -8.54 -15.65
N VAL A 196 -23.34 -8.77 -14.37
CA VAL A 196 -24.19 -8.30 -13.26
C VAL A 196 -24.20 -6.78 -13.18
N GLY A 197 -23.10 -6.13 -13.48
CA GLY A 197 -22.97 -4.68 -13.58
C GLY A 197 -23.84 -4.08 -14.70
N ASP A 198 -23.88 -4.72 -15.87
CA ASP A 198 -24.75 -4.31 -16.99
C ASP A 198 -26.23 -4.31 -16.57
N TYR A 199 -26.66 -5.32 -15.82
CA TYR A 199 -28.03 -5.38 -15.30
C TYR A 199 -28.30 -4.35 -14.22
N TYR A 200 -27.29 -3.94 -13.44
CA TYR A 200 -27.43 -2.80 -12.54
C TYR A 200 -27.66 -1.50 -13.29
N VAL A 201 -26.95 -1.27 -14.38
CA VAL A 201 -27.13 -0.12 -15.27
C VAL A 201 -28.50 -0.18 -15.96
N ALA A 202 -28.89 -1.34 -16.47
CA ALA A 202 -30.22 -1.55 -17.07
C ALA A 202 -31.35 -1.22 -16.08
N PHE A 203 -31.23 -1.67 -14.82
CA PHE A 203 -32.18 -1.29 -13.78
C PHE A 203 -32.29 0.23 -13.64
N ASP A 204 -31.16 0.94 -13.53
CA ASP A 204 -31.18 2.40 -13.35
C ASP A 204 -31.79 3.14 -14.54
N GLN A 205 -31.57 2.68 -15.77
CA GLN A 205 -32.18 3.23 -16.99
C GLN A 205 -33.71 3.07 -16.97
N HIS A 206 -34.20 1.88 -16.71
CA HIS A 206 -35.63 1.61 -16.63
C HIS A 206 -36.28 2.35 -15.45
N TYR A 207 -35.62 2.36 -14.29
CA TYR A 207 -36.06 3.08 -13.11
C TYR A 207 -36.23 4.58 -13.38
N ARG A 208 -35.29 5.22 -14.04
CA ARG A 208 -35.39 6.66 -14.38
C ARG A 208 -36.52 6.94 -15.33
N ALA A 209 -36.77 6.05 -16.31
CA ALA A 209 -37.89 6.19 -17.24
C ALA A 209 -39.23 6.08 -16.51
N GLU A 210 -39.39 5.06 -15.66
CA GLU A 210 -40.62 4.88 -14.86
C GLU A 210 -40.85 6.04 -13.88
N VAL A 211 -39.78 6.55 -13.24
CA VAL A 211 -39.87 7.73 -12.35
C VAL A 211 -40.35 8.96 -13.10
N ALA A 212 -39.82 9.21 -14.30
CA ALA A 212 -40.22 10.36 -15.12
C ALA A 212 -41.70 10.28 -15.52
N GLU A 213 -42.15 9.10 -15.92
CA GLU A 213 -43.55 8.85 -16.29
C GLU A 213 -44.50 9.04 -15.09
N LEU A 214 -44.21 8.41 -13.95
CA LEU A 214 -45.02 8.51 -12.74
C LEU A 214 -45.03 9.93 -12.18
N LYS A 215 -43.90 10.65 -12.18
CA LYS A 215 -43.81 12.06 -11.81
C LYS A 215 -44.76 12.91 -12.66
N ALA A 216 -44.73 12.72 -13.98
CA ALA A 216 -45.65 13.45 -14.89
C ALA A 216 -47.12 13.17 -14.60
N GLN A 217 -47.47 11.91 -14.34
CA GLN A 217 -48.82 11.52 -13.96
C GLN A 217 -49.28 12.17 -12.64
N LEU A 218 -48.43 12.18 -11.61
CA LEU A 218 -48.73 12.79 -10.32
C LEU A 218 -48.90 14.32 -10.43
N ILE A 219 -48.08 14.99 -11.22
CA ILE A 219 -48.23 16.43 -11.50
C ILE A 219 -49.55 16.70 -12.22
N ALA A 220 -49.93 15.87 -13.20
CA ALA A 220 -51.21 16.00 -13.90
C ALA A 220 -52.40 15.77 -12.97
N GLN A 221 -52.23 15.06 -11.86
CA GLN A 221 -53.22 14.88 -10.79
C GLN A 221 -53.23 16.01 -9.75
N GLY A 222 -52.37 17.03 -9.91
CA GLY A 222 -52.33 18.20 -9.03
C GLY A 222 -51.37 18.08 -7.84
N VAL A 223 -50.51 17.07 -7.83
CA VAL A 223 -49.45 16.93 -6.80
C VAL A 223 -48.31 17.93 -7.09
N GLY A 224 -47.79 18.58 -6.04
CA GLY A 224 -46.67 19.49 -6.18
C GLY A 224 -45.39 18.81 -6.70
N GLU A 225 -44.53 19.53 -7.41
CA GLU A 225 -43.41 18.95 -8.15
C GLU A 225 -42.42 18.19 -7.24
N GLU A 226 -42.07 18.75 -6.08
CA GLU A 226 -41.15 18.08 -5.13
C GLU A 226 -41.76 16.81 -4.53
N GLU A 227 -43.06 16.88 -4.15
CA GLU A 227 -43.80 15.73 -3.64
C GLU A 227 -43.97 14.67 -4.72
N ALA A 228 -44.30 15.07 -5.95
CA ALA A 228 -44.44 14.17 -7.09
C ALA A 228 -43.14 13.43 -7.39
N GLU A 229 -41.99 14.12 -7.32
CA GLU A 229 -40.68 13.52 -7.50
C GLU A 229 -40.34 12.52 -6.37
N ALA A 230 -40.53 12.91 -5.11
CA ALA A 230 -40.29 12.04 -3.96
C ALA A 230 -41.18 10.77 -4.00
N ARG A 231 -42.46 10.94 -4.29
CA ARG A 231 -43.40 9.83 -4.44
C ARG A 231 -43.06 8.95 -5.64
N ALA A 232 -42.77 9.52 -6.79
CA ALA A 232 -42.38 8.76 -7.97
C ALA A 232 -41.16 7.87 -7.69
N LYS A 233 -40.11 8.41 -7.09
CA LYS A 233 -38.91 7.64 -6.70
C LYS A 233 -39.20 6.49 -5.73
N ALA A 234 -40.19 6.65 -4.85
CA ALA A 234 -40.55 5.65 -3.85
C ALA A 234 -41.54 4.60 -4.35
N GLU A 235 -42.49 4.99 -5.21
CA GLU A 235 -43.70 4.22 -5.55
C GLU A 235 -43.59 3.54 -6.93
N VAL A 236 -42.61 3.83 -7.77
CA VAL A 236 -42.46 3.14 -9.07
C VAL A 236 -42.41 1.62 -8.90
N PRO A 237 -43.12 0.86 -9.75
CA PRO A 237 -43.23 -0.59 -9.63
C PRO A 237 -41.88 -1.29 -9.53
N LEU A 238 -40.90 -0.90 -10.36
CA LEU A 238 -39.55 -1.50 -10.37
C LEU A 238 -38.84 -1.38 -9.03
N MET A 239 -38.97 -0.25 -8.33
CA MET A 239 -38.35 -0.05 -7.00
C MET A 239 -39.10 -0.82 -5.91
N VAL A 240 -40.43 -0.86 -5.99
CA VAL A 240 -41.27 -1.64 -5.06
C VAL A 240 -40.93 -3.12 -5.15
N GLU A 241 -40.84 -3.67 -6.38
CA GLU A 241 -40.43 -5.06 -6.60
C GLU A 241 -39.00 -5.36 -6.09
N ALA A 242 -38.06 -4.44 -6.28
CA ALA A 242 -36.71 -4.62 -5.78
C ALA A 242 -36.68 -4.67 -4.24
N ARG A 243 -37.46 -3.84 -3.55
CA ARG A 243 -37.60 -3.87 -2.09
C ARG A 243 -38.28 -5.15 -1.61
N GLU A 244 -39.30 -5.61 -2.33
CA GLU A 244 -39.96 -6.87 -2.03
C GLU A 244 -39.02 -8.06 -2.20
N MET A 245 -38.19 -8.05 -3.23
CA MET A 245 -37.15 -9.06 -3.44
C MET A 245 -36.15 -9.09 -2.25
N LEU A 246 -35.72 -7.93 -1.77
CA LEU A 246 -34.85 -7.84 -0.57
C LEU A 246 -35.57 -8.42 0.67
N ARG A 247 -36.82 -8.08 0.88
CA ARG A 247 -37.64 -8.60 1.98
C ARG A 247 -37.79 -10.13 1.91
N LYS A 248 -38.03 -10.70 0.74
CA LYS A 248 -38.06 -12.16 0.52
C LYS A 248 -36.70 -12.81 0.81
N TRP A 249 -35.60 -12.18 0.38
CA TRP A 249 -34.27 -12.65 0.67
C TRP A 249 -34.03 -12.74 2.19
N GLU A 250 -34.42 -11.69 2.95
CA GLU A 250 -34.29 -11.64 4.42
C GLU A 250 -35.17 -12.69 5.12
N GLN A 251 -36.32 -13.01 4.55
CA GLN A 251 -37.22 -14.06 5.04
C GLN A 251 -36.78 -15.48 4.69
N GLY A 252 -35.74 -15.64 3.89
CA GLY A 252 -35.20 -16.93 3.50
C GLY A 252 -35.90 -17.59 2.31
N ASP A 253 -36.57 -16.82 1.46
CA ASP A 253 -37.21 -17.32 0.24
C ASP A 253 -36.17 -18.05 -0.65
N GLU A 254 -36.41 -19.33 -0.90
CA GLU A 254 -35.46 -20.22 -1.57
C GLU A 254 -35.22 -19.85 -3.04
N GLU A 255 -36.22 -19.33 -3.74
CA GLU A 255 -36.11 -18.91 -5.15
C GLU A 255 -35.24 -17.65 -5.24
N VAL A 256 -35.54 -16.65 -4.41
CA VAL A 256 -34.75 -15.40 -4.36
C VAL A 256 -33.31 -15.66 -3.90
N ARG A 257 -33.13 -16.49 -2.88
CA ARG A 257 -31.77 -16.86 -2.42
C ARG A 257 -31.02 -17.72 -3.43
N GLY A 258 -31.72 -18.56 -4.19
CA GLY A 258 -31.14 -19.35 -5.27
C GLY A 258 -30.58 -18.45 -6.38
N LEU A 259 -31.35 -17.46 -6.82
CA LEU A 259 -30.93 -16.48 -7.81
C LEU A 259 -29.76 -15.62 -7.27
N TRP A 260 -29.87 -15.16 -6.03
CA TRP A 260 -28.83 -14.39 -5.36
C TRP A 260 -27.50 -15.15 -5.30
N ARG A 261 -27.51 -16.42 -4.90
CA ARG A 261 -26.30 -17.28 -4.90
C ARG A 261 -25.70 -17.37 -6.31
N LYS A 262 -26.50 -17.69 -7.30
CA LYS A 262 -26.08 -17.84 -8.70
C LYS A 262 -25.39 -16.58 -9.24
N MET A 263 -25.99 -15.41 -9.05
CA MET A 263 -25.44 -14.17 -9.58
C MET A 263 -24.21 -13.70 -8.79
N ASN A 264 -24.16 -13.90 -7.47
CA ASN A 264 -22.98 -13.60 -6.69
C ASN A 264 -21.79 -14.53 -7.00
N GLU A 265 -22.03 -15.82 -7.28
CA GLU A 265 -20.97 -16.74 -7.74
C GLU A 265 -20.32 -16.24 -9.04
N TRP A 266 -21.10 -15.70 -9.97
CA TRP A 266 -20.54 -15.06 -11.17
C TRP A 266 -19.65 -13.85 -10.83
N VAL A 267 -20.10 -13.02 -9.91
CA VAL A 267 -19.34 -11.83 -9.49
C VAL A 267 -18.05 -12.22 -8.76
N TYR A 268 -18.12 -13.20 -7.87
CA TYR A 268 -16.94 -13.68 -7.13
C TYR A 268 -15.86 -14.22 -8.07
N ALA A 269 -16.27 -15.02 -9.07
CA ALA A 269 -15.36 -15.51 -10.10
C ALA A 269 -14.73 -14.35 -10.89
N GLY A 270 -15.52 -13.33 -11.24
CA GLY A 270 -15.02 -12.13 -11.91
C GLY A 270 -14.04 -11.32 -11.05
N PHE A 271 -14.33 -11.12 -9.78
CA PHE A 271 -13.39 -10.44 -8.86
C PHE A 271 -12.08 -11.21 -8.70
N ASP A 272 -12.12 -12.54 -8.63
CA ASP A 272 -10.93 -13.38 -8.54
C ASP A 272 -10.00 -13.20 -9.75
N GLU A 273 -10.55 -13.06 -10.95
CA GLU A 273 -9.78 -12.78 -12.17
C GLU A 273 -9.06 -11.43 -12.06
N THR A 274 -9.78 -10.37 -11.64
CA THR A 274 -9.20 -9.04 -11.46
C THR A 274 -8.12 -9.05 -10.36
N TYR A 275 -8.35 -9.72 -9.23
CA TYR A 275 -7.35 -9.83 -8.15
C TYR A 275 -6.08 -10.54 -8.62
N LYS A 276 -6.23 -11.63 -9.39
CA LYS A 276 -5.09 -12.34 -9.99
C LYS A 276 -4.32 -11.44 -10.96
N ALA A 277 -5.03 -10.70 -11.82
CA ALA A 277 -4.42 -9.76 -12.75
C ALA A 277 -3.62 -8.67 -12.03
N LEU A 278 -4.14 -8.14 -10.92
CA LEU A 278 -3.46 -7.17 -10.07
C LEU A 278 -2.34 -7.77 -9.19
N GLY A 279 -2.28 -9.10 -9.06
CA GLY A 279 -1.33 -9.79 -8.19
C GLY A 279 -1.62 -9.55 -6.70
N VAL A 280 -2.88 -9.43 -6.31
CA VAL A 280 -3.34 -9.32 -4.92
C VAL A 280 -4.14 -10.55 -4.52
N SER A 281 -4.16 -10.89 -3.24
CA SER A 281 -4.88 -12.05 -2.72
C SER A 281 -5.32 -11.84 -1.27
N PHE A 282 -6.23 -12.68 -0.81
CA PHE A 282 -6.75 -12.66 0.56
C PHE A 282 -6.58 -14.03 1.23
N ASP A 283 -6.27 -14.02 2.52
CA ASP A 283 -6.18 -15.22 3.33
C ASP A 283 -7.56 -15.61 3.87
N LYS A 284 -8.44 -14.63 4.05
CA LYS A 284 -9.82 -14.80 4.49
C LYS A 284 -10.75 -13.78 3.84
N ILE A 285 -11.86 -14.26 3.31
CA ILE A 285 -12.95 -13.39 2.82
C ILE A 285 -14.13 -13.54 3.78
N TYR A 286 -14.69 -12.40 4.20
CA TYR A 286 -15.95 -12.30 4.91
C TYR A 286 -17.03 -11.81 3.94
N TYR A 287 -18.26 -12.25 4.15
CA TYR A 287 -19.41 -11.84 3.36
C TYR A 287 -20.42 -11.13 4.25
N GLU A 288 -20.96 -10.01 3.79
CA GLU A 288 -21.94 -9.26 4.57
C GLU A 288 -23.19 -10.10 4.86
N SER A 289 -23.56 -10.99 3.95
CA SER A 289 -24.66 -11.94 4.12
C SER A 289 -24.51 -12.87 5.34
N ASP A 290 -23.26 -13.12 5.78
CA ASP A 290 -22.95 -13.95 6.95
C ASP A 290 -22.79 -13.11 8.22
N THR A 291 -22.27 -11.87 8.11
CA THR A 291 -21.83 -11.07 9.26
C THR A 291 -22.92 -10.17 9.83
N TYR A 292 -23.94 -9.84 9.08
CA TYR A 292 -24.92 -8.79 9.45
C TYR A 292 -25.75 -9.10 10.70
N LEU A 293 -25.98 -10.37 11.03
CA LEU A 293 -26.75 -10.79 12.20
C LEU A 293 -25.96 -10.66 13.51
N GLU A 294 -24.63 -10.84 13.45
CA GLU A 294 -23.76 -10.83 14.63
C GLU A 294 -23.70 -9.47 15.33
N GLY A 295 -23.84 -8.39 14.59
CA GLY A 295 -23.84 -7.05 15.14
C GLY A 295 -25.11 -6.71 15.91
N LYS A 296 -26.26 -7.19 15.46
CA LYS A 296 -27.55 -6.97 16.11
C LYS A 296 -27.57 -7.52 17.53
N GLU A 297 -27.08 -8.74 17.72
CA GLU A 297 -26.96 -9.37 19.04
C GLU A 297 -26.15 -8.48 20.01
N LYS A 298 -25.05 -7.91 19.55
CA LYS A 298 -24.20 -7.03 20.36
C LYS A 298 -24.85 -5.69 20.69
N VAL A 299 -25.65 -5.14 19.79
CA VAL A 299 -26.42 -3.93 20.07
C VAL A 299 -27.50 -4.19 21.13
N GLU A 300 -28.21 -5.31 21.06
CA GLU A 300 -29.22 -5.69 22.06
C GLU A 300 -28.55 -5.95 23.43
N GLU A 301 -27.37 -6.58 23.46
CA GLU A 301 -26.59 -6.74 24.69
C GLU A 301 -26.18 -5.38 25.29
N GLY A 302 -25.71 -4.45 24.47
CA GLY A 302 -25.37 -3.09 24.88
C GLY A 302 -26.58 -2.31 25.41
N LEU A 303 -27.75 -2.49 24.80
CA LEU A 303 -29.01 -1.91 25.27
C LEU A 303 -29.39 -2.46 26.65
N ALA A 304 -29.29 -3.80 26.86
CA ALA A 304 -29.56 -4.43 28.13
C ALA A 304 -28.62 -3.97 29.26
N LYS A 305 -27.37 -3.61 28.91
CA LYS A 305 -26.36 -3.04 29.83
C LYS A 305 -26.53 -1.53 30.07
N GLY A 306 -27.48 -0.87 29.44
CA GLY A 306 -27.68 0.58 29.53
C GLY A 306 -26.61 1.44 28.86
N LEU A 307 -25.84 0.84 27.94
CA LEU A 307 -24.83 1.55 27.13
C LEU A 307 -25.48 2.31 25.96
N PHE A 308 -26.64 1.85 25.53
CA PHE A 308 -27.45 2.38 24.45
C PHE A 308 -28.86 2.68 24.97
N TYR A 309 -29.64 3.41 24.20
CA TYR A 309 -31.01 3.74 24.55
C TYR A 309 -31.95 3.58 23.36
N ARG A 310 -33.23 3.31 23.64
CA ARG A 310 -34.29 3.19 22.66
C ARG A 310 -35.13 4.47 22.63
N ARG A 311 -35.36 5.00 21.42
CA ARG A 311 -36.28 6.13 21.21
C ARG A 311 -37.73 5.66 21.16
N GLU A 312 -38.69 6.58 21.22
CA GLU A 312 -40.13 6.31 21.19
C GLU A 312 -40.58 5.57 19.92
N ASP A 313 -39.91 5.80 18.79
CA ASP A 313 -40.14 5.13 17.53
C ASP A 313 -39.63 3.67 17.49
N GLY A 314 -38.98 3.20 18.56
CA GLY A 314 -38.39 1.87 18.67
C GLY A 314 -36.95 1.75 18.20
N SER A 315 -36.37 2.78 17.58
CA SER A 315 -34.99 2.78 17.13
C SER A 315 -33.98 2.79 18.29
N VAL A 316 -32.79 2.18 18.10
CA VAL A 316 -31.72 2.11 19.11
C VAL A 316 -30.60 3.04 18.73
N TRP A 317 -30.16 3.84 19.71
CA TRP A 317 -29.17 4.90 19.54
C TRP A 317 -28.06 4.83 20.61
N VAL A 318 -26.90 5.38 20.26
CA VAL A 318 -25.80 5.64 21.19
C VAL A 318 -25.48 7.13 21.20
N ASP A 319 -25.21 7.70 22.37
CA ASP A 319 -24.83 9.09 22.57
C ASP A 319 -23.31 9.20 22.75
N PHE A 320 -22.66 9.95 21.85
CA PHE A 320 -21.25 10.32 21.89
C PHE A 320 -21.02 11.84 22.04
N THR A 321 -22.03 12.58 22.49
CA THR A 321 -21.92 14.04 22.64
C THR A 321 -20.86 14.46 23.67
N LYS A 322 -20.59 13.62 24.67
CA LYS A 322 -19.52 13.84 25.65
C LYS A 322 -18.12 13.71 25.05
N GLU A 323 -17.97 12.92 24.00
CA GLU A 323 -16.76 12.75 23.24
C GLU A 323 -16.65 13.76 22.08
N GLY A 324 -17.59 14.71 21.99
CA GLY A 324 -17.63 15.74 20.95
C GLY A 324 -18.13 15.25 19.60
N LEU A 325 -18.86 14.12 19.58
CA LEU A 325 -19.46 13.53 18.37
C LEU A 325 -20.98 13.55 18.47
N ASP A 326 -21.67 13.18 17.39
CA ASP A 326 -23.13 13.10 17.37
C ASP A 326 -23.67 11.78 17.98
N GLU A 327 -24.96 11.77 18.29
CA GLU A 327 -25.69 10.53 18.52
C GLU A 327 -25.72 9.69 17.24
N LYS A 328 -25.61 8.34 17.38
CA LYS A 328 -25.60 7.41 16.27
C LYS A 328 -26.69 6.37 16.36
N LEU A 329 -27.40 6.18 15.25
CA LEU A 329 -28.37 5.11 15.05
C LEU A 329 -27.63 3.78 14.96
N LEU A 330 -28.08 2.77 15.71
CA LEU A 330 -27.57 1.39 15.70
C LEU A 330 -28.60 0.42 15.12
N LEU A 331 -29.89 0.56 15.48
CA LEU A 331 -30.98 -0.21 14.87
C LEU A 331 -32.11 0.74 14.47
N ARG A 332 -32.70 0.52 13.30
CA ARG A 332 -33.89 1.26 12.88
C ARG A 332 -35.13 0.86 13.70
N ALA A 333 -36.20 1.62 13.57
CA ALA A 333 -37.48 1.37 14.27
C ALA A 333 -38.05 -0.03 13.99
N ASP A 334 -37.84 -0.58 12.82
CA ASP A 334 -38.24 -1.94 12.43
C ASP A 334 -37.25 -3.04 12.94
N GLY A 335 -36.21 -2.65 13.70
CA GLY A 335 -35.19 -3.54 14.22
C GLY A 335 -34.14 -3.97 13.19
N THR A 336 -34.10 -3.37 12.01
CA THR A 336 -33.07 -3.66 11.01
C THR A 336 -31.74 -2.95 11.33
N SER A 337 -30.63 -3.61 10.97
CA SER A 337 -29.27 -3.12 11.20
C SER A 337 -28.92 -1.98 10.23
N VAL A 338 -28.03 -1.10 10.70
CA VAL A 338 -27.34 -0.09 9.87
C VAL A 338 -25.87 -0.53 9.65
N TYR A 339 -25.13 0.16 8.80
CA TYR A 339 -23.70 -0.15 8.53
C TYR A 339 -22.84 -0.28 9.80
N MET A 340 -23.01 0.63 10.75
CA MET A 340 -22.28 0.59 12.03
C MET A 340 -22.50 -0.72 12.78
N THR A 341 -23.73 -1.24 12.78
CA THR A 341 -24.07 -2.52 13.43
C THR A 341 -23.42 -3.70 12.71
N GLN A 342 -23.36 -3.66 11.40
CA GLN A 342 -22.69 -4.69 10.59
C GLN A 342 -21.19 -4.72 10.87
N ASP A 343 -20.55 -3.56 10.98
CA ASP A 343 -19.12 -3.45 11.30
C ASP A 343 -18.77 -3.97 12.68
N ILE A 344 -19.65 -3.76 13.68
CA ILE A 344 -19.50 -4.38 15.02
C ILE A 344 -19.48 -5.91 14.88
N GLY A 345 -20.43 -6.47 14.14
CA GLY A 345 -20.53 -7.91 13.93
C GLY A 345 -19.31 -8.48 13.21
N THR A 346 -18.86 -7.83 12.16
CA THR A 346 -17.68 -8.23 11.39
C THR A 346 -16.41 -8.17 12.25
N ALA A 347 -16.23 -7.09 13.02
CA ALA A 347 -15.10 -6.95 13.94
C ALA A 347 -15.09 -8.06 15.01
N LYS A 348 -16.26 -8.34 15.64
CA LYS A 348 -16.41 -9.45 16.59
C LYS A 348 -15.97 -10.79 15.98
N LEU A 349 -16.41 -11.10 14.75
CA LEU A 349 -16.06 -12.35 14.08
C LEU A 349 -14.56 -12.46 13.80
N ARG A 350 -13.92 -11.39 13.35
CA ARG A 350 -12.49 -11.36 13.07
C ARG A 350 -11.63 -11.65 14.29
N PHE A 351 -11.93 -11.00 15.41
CA PHE A 351 -11.21 -11.24 16.67
C PHE A 351 -11.55 -12.57 17.32
N ARG A 352 -12.69 -13.19 16.98
CA ARG A 352 -12.99 -14.58 17.34
C ARG A 352 -12.17 -15.58 16.52
N ASP A 353 -12.07 -15.32 15.19
CA ASP A 353 -11.43 -16.25 14.24
C ASP A 353 -9.90 -16.21 14.34
N TYR A 354 -9.31 -15.08 14.73
CA TYR A 354 -7.87 -14.87 14.81
C TYR A 354 -7.46 -14.11 16.07
N PRO A 355 -6.32 -14.47 16.72
CA PRO A 355 -5.77 -13.74 17.86
C PRO A 355 -5.09 -12.45 17.40
N ILE A 356 -5.87 -11.48 16.96
CA ILE A 356 -5.40 -10.25 16.34
C ILE A 356 -4.83 -9.30 17.40
N ASN A 357 -3.59 -8.80 17.18
CA ASN A 357 -3.01 -7.73 17.99
C ASN A 357 -3.35 -6.35 17.44
N LYS A 358 -3.49 -6.24 16.10
CA LYS A 358 -3.79 -4.98 15.40
C LYS A 358 -4.70 -5.25 14.21
N MET A 359 -5.72 -4.42 14.03
CA MET A 359 -6.62 -4.44 12.87
C MET A 359 -6.44 -3.16 12.07
N VAL A 360 -6.10 -3.28 10.80
CA VAL A 360 -5.92 -2.15 9.86
C VAL A 360 -7.02 -2.20 8.82
N TYR A 361 -7.80 -1.13 8.73
CA TYR A 361 -8.81 -0.92 7.70
C TYR A 361 -8.28 0.05 6.64
N VAL A 362 -8.11 -0.43 5.42
CA VAL A 362 -7.68 0.38 4.27
C VAL A 362 -8.92 0.94 3.58
N VAL A 363 -9.32 2.14 3.97
CA VAL A 363 -10.59 2.75 3.52
C VAL A 363 -10.39 4.23 3.22
N GLY A 364 -11.14 4.76 2.26
CA GLY A 364 -11.06 6.17 1.86
C GLY A 364 -11.34 7.15 3.00
N ASN A 365 -10.79 8.34 2.89
CA ASN A 365 -10.87 9.40 3.91
C ASN A 365 -12.29 9.91 4.17
N GLU A 366 -13.23 9.61 3.30
CA GLU A 366 -14.67 9.90 3.48
C GLU A 366 -15.26 9.16 4.69
N GLN A 367 -14.61 8.06 5.15
CA GLN A 367 -15.03 7.24 6.27
C GLN A 367 -14.30 7.54 7.59
N ASN A 368 -13.49 8.59 7.66
CA ASN A 368 -12.74 8.94 8.88
C ASN A 368 -13.64 9.02 10.13
N TYR A 369 -14.76 9.70 10.01
CA TYR A 369 -15.72 9.85 11.09
C TYR A 369 -16.35 8.51 11.51
N HIS A 370 -16.67 7.66 10.54
CA HIS A 370 -17.25 6.34 10.77
C HIS A 370 -16.32 5.44 11.62
N PHE A 371 -15.03 5.38 11.28
CA PHE A 371 -14.06 4.57 12.02
C PHE A 371 -13.73 5.13 13.40
N GLN A 372 -13.76 6.46 13.58
CA GLN A 372 -13.66 7.07 14.91
C GLN A 372 -14.81 6.62 15.81
N VAL A 373 -16.04 6.66 15.31
CA VAL A 373 -17.24 6.20 16.03
C VAL A 373 -17.16 4.70 16.31
N LEU A 374 -16.77 3.88 15.32
CA LEU A 374 -16.63 2.43 15.48
C LEU A 374 -15.66 2.06 16.60
N SER A 375 -14.49 2.68 16.64
CA SER A 375 -13.48 2.42 17.70
C SER A 375 -14.02 2.73 19.09
N LEU A 376 -14.68 3.89 19.26
CA LEU A 376 -15.30 4.27 20.54
C LEU A 376 -16.45 3.32 20.94
N LEU A 377 -17.22 2.89 19.97
CA LEU A 377 -18.34 1.99 20.19
C LEU A 377 -17.89 0.61 20.67
N LEU A 378 -16.85 0.07 20.04
CA LEU A 378 -16.26 -1.21 20.42
C LEU A 378 -15.62 -1.16 21.82
N ASP A 379 -14.93 -0.06 22.16
CA ASP A 379 -14.38 0.17 23.50
C ASP A 379 -15.52 0.23 24.55
N ARG A 380 -16.60 0.96 24.26
CA ARG A 380 -17.79 1.07 25.13
C ARG A 380 -18.51 -0.26 25.32
N LEU A 381 -18.53 -1.13 24.30
CA LEU A 381 -19.04 -2.51 24.39
C LEU A 381 -18.15 -3.44 25.20
N GLY A 382 -16.98 -2.96 25.65
CA GLY A 382 -16.04 -3.72 26.47
C GLY A 382 -15.08 -4.62 25.69
N PHE A 383 -14.90 -4.34 24.39
CA PHE A 383 -13.87 -5.01 23.60
C PHE A 383 -12.52 -4.35 23.84
N GLU A 384 -11.62 -5.02 24.57
CA GLU A 384 -10.26 -4.51 24.87
C GLU A 384 -9.47 -4.15 23.60
N TRP A 385 -9.74 -4.85 22.50
CA TRP A 385 -9.12 -4.62 21.20
C TRP A 385 -9.75 -3.45 20.40
N GLY A 386 -10.81 -2.80 20.88
CA GLY A 386 -11.42 -1.66 20.19
C GLY A 386 -10.43 -0.53 19.87
N LYS A 387 -9.44 -0.31 20.75
CA LYS A 387 -8.35 0.67 20.55
C LYS A 387 -7.23 0.19 19.61
N SER A 388 -7.21 -1.10 19.25
CA SER A 388 -6.26 -1.68 18.29
C SER A 388 -6.68 -1.52 16.83
N LEU A 389 -7.78 -0.81 16.55
CA LEU A 389 -8.26 -0.51 15.21
C LEU A 389 -7.48 0.68 14.65
N VAL A 390 -6.93 0.49 13.46
CA VAL A 390 -6.24 1.54 12.71
C VAL A 390 -7.01 1.77 11.42
N HIS A 391 -7.51 2.98 11.22
CA HIS A 391 -8.01 3.40 9.92
C HIS A 391 -6.85 3.95 9.10
N PHE A 392 -6.36 3.15 8.15
CA PHE A 392 -5.46 3.62 7.12
C PHE A 392 -6.28 4.40 6.10
N SER A 393 -6.39 5.71 6.35
CA SER A 393 -7.18 6.64 5.55
C SER A 393 -6.41 7.08 4.31
N TYR A 394 -7.00 6.97 3.13
CA TYR A 394 -6.38 7.40 1.88
C TYR A 394 -7.27 8.34 1.08
N GLY A 395 -6.63 9.22 0.28
CA GLY A 395 -7.31 10.18 -0.59
C GLY A 395 -7.84 9.53 -1.87
N MET A 396 -8.71 10.24 -2.56
CA MET A 396 -9.36 9.76 -3.78
C MET A 396 -8.38 9.77 -4.98
N VAL A 397 -8.64 8.89 -5.93
CA VAL A 397 -8.01 8.91 -7.25
C VAL A 397 -9.01 9.40 -8.29
N GLU A 398 -8.58 10.34 -9.10
CA GLU A 398 -9.38 10.95 -10.16
C GLU A 398 -8.71 10.74 -11.53
N LEU A 399 -9.48 10.91 -12.58
CA LEU A 399 -8.96 10.98 -13.94
C LEU A 399 -8.70 12.44 -14.35
N PRO A 400 -7.88 12.70 -15.39
CA PRO A 400 -7.68 14.06 -15.91
C PRO A 400 -8.97 14.79 -16.29
N ASN A 401 -10.02 14.03 -16.65
CA ASN A 401 -11.34 14.54 -17.04
C ASN A 401 -12.31 14.73 -15.86
N GLY A 402 -11.87 14.53 -14.61
CA GLY A 402 -12.66 14.74 -13.39
C GLY A 402 -12.98 13.47 -12.61
N LYS A 403 -13.88 13.62 -11.61
CA LYS A 403 -14.26 12.51 -10.71
C LYS A 403 -15.01 11.39 -11.43
N MET A 404 -14.70 10.16 -11.07
CA MET A 404 -15.42 8.98 -11.52
C MET A 404 -16.85 8.95 -10.95
N LYS A 405 -17.87 8.87 -11.81
CA LYS A 405 -19.27 8.71 -11.42
C LYS A 405 -19.80 7.36 -11.89
N SER A 406 -20.01 6.44 -10.97
CA SER A 406 -20.48 5.06 -11.27
C SER A 406 -21.86 4.96 -11.90
N ARG A 407 -22.72 5.99 -11.76
CA ARG A 407 -24.10 6.00 -12.30
C ARG A 407 -24.20 6.45 -13.75
N GLU A 408 -23.15 7.00 -14.33
CA GLU A 408 -23.14 7.61 -15.68
C GLU A 408 -22.24 6.86 -16.69
N GLY A 409 -21.70 5.68 -16.33
CA GLY A 409 -20.85 4.89 -17.24
C GLY A 409 -19.44 5.51 -17.47
N THR A 410 -19.02 6.47 -16.64
CA THR A 410 -17.73 7.16 -16.74
C THR A 410 -16.69 6.66 -15.73
N VAL A 411 -16.87 5.44 -15.22
CA VAL A 411 -15.93 4.80 -14.29
C VAL A 411 -14.91 4.02 -15.12
N VAL A 412 -13.62 4.22 -14.86
CA VAL A 412 -12.59 3.36 -15.46
C VAL A 412 -12.63 2.00 -14.79
N ASP A 413 -13.05 1.01 -15.55
CA ASP A 413 -13.03 -0.38 -15.17
C ASP A 413 -11.62 -0.86 -14.86
N ALA A 414 -11.46 -1.73 -13.85
CA ALA A 414 -10.15 -2.20 -13.43
C ALA A 414 -9.47 -3.09 -14.49
N ASP A 415 -10.26 -3.91 -15.18
CA ASP A 415 -9.75 -4.83 -16.20
C ASP A 415 -9.31 -4.05 -17.43
N ASP A 416 -10.15 -3.10 -17.91
CA ASP A 416 -9.81 -2.20 -19.04
C ASP A 416 -8.54 -1.39 -18.73
N LEU A 417 -8.39 -0.95 -17.47
CA LEU A 417 -7.21 -0.22 -17.03
C LEU A 417 -5.95 -1.09 -17.09
N VAL A 418 -6.01 -2.31 -16.58
CA VAL A 418 -4.89 -3.26 -16.60
C VAL A 418 -4.50 -3.62 -18.02
N GLU A 419 -5.48 -3.98 -18.87
CA GLU A 419 -5.26 -4.31 -20.27
C GLU A 419 -4.65 -3.13 -21.05
N GLY A 420 -5.21 -1.94 -20.87
CA GLY A 420 -4.72 -0.71 -21.50
C GLY A 420 -3.28 -0.39 -21.12
N MET A 421 -2.89 -0.59 -19.85
CA MET A 421 -1.51 -0.38 -19.40
C MET A 421 -0.55 -1.41 -19.99
N ILE A 422 -0.95 -2.68 -20.10
CA ILE A 422 -0.14 -3.74 -20.71
C ILE A 422 0.05 -3.45 -22.21
N GLU A 423 -1.01 -3.09 -22.91
CA GLU A 423 -0.94 -2.75 -24.33
C GLU A 423 -0.05 -1.52 -24.58
N GLN A 424 -0.17 -0.49 -23.78
CA GLN A 424 0.67 0.69 -23.87
C GLN A 424 2.14 0.37 -23.61
N ALA A 425 2.44 -0.46 -22.61
CA ALA A 425 3.79 -0.95 -22.34
C ALA A 425 4.35 -1.69 -23.57
N ARG A 426 3.55 -2.57 -24.18
CA ARG A 426 3.93 -3.32 -25.37
C ARG A 426 4.29 -2.40 -26.55
N ARG A 427 3.44 -1.42 -26.83
CA ARG A 427 3.69 -0.43 -27.89
C ARG A 427 4.98 0.35 -27.66
N THR A 428 5.17 0.85 -26.43
CA THR A 428 6.38 1.62 -26.08
C THR A 428 7.66 0.79 -26.22
N MET A 429 7.61 -0.49 -25.86
CA MET A 429 8.73 -1.42 -26.03
C MET A 429 9.02 -1.70 -27.52
N ASP A 430 8.00 -1.89 -28.34
CA ASP A 430 8.14 -2.15 -29.78
C ASP A 430 8.71 -0.91 -30.52
N GLU A 431 8.25 0.29 -30.16
CA GLU A 431 8.78 1.57 -30.68
C GLU A 431 10.25 1.79 -30.31
N ALA A 432 10.66 1.36 -29.12
CA ALA A 432 12.06 1.44 -28.69
C ALA A 432 13.01 0.49 -29.45
N GLY A 433 12.48 -0.50 -30.18
CA GLY A 433 13.23 -1.39 -31.08
C GLY A 433 14.28 -2.28 -30.41
N LYS A 434 14.22 -2.45 -29.09
CA LYS A 434 15.26 -3.14 -28.30
C LYS A 434 15.02 -4.64 -28.07
N ASN A 435 13.86 -5.17 -28.50
CA ASN A 435 13.38 -6.51 -28.14
C ASN A 435 13.49 -7.53 -29.26
N THR A 436 14.45 -7.38 -30.17
CA THR A 436 14.62 -8.22 -31.36
C THR A 436 14.92 -9.69 -31.04
N ASP A 437 15.49 -9.95 -29.87
CA ASP A 437 15.96 -11.29 -29.46
C ASP A 437 14.97 -12.02 -28.53
N MET A 438 13.77 -11.47 -28.30
CA MET A 438 12.73 -12.07 -27.45
C MET A 438 11.65 -12.75 -28.28
N SER A 439 11.17 -13.90 -27.83
CA SER A 439 9.96 -14.53 -28.37
C SER A 439 8.71 -13.67 -28.06
N GLU A 440 7.63 -13.86 -28.81
CA GLU A 440 6.38 -13.13 -28.59
C GLU A 440 5.81 -13.36 -27.17
N ALA A 441 5.95 -14.57 -26.64
CA ALA A 441 5.52 -14.87 -25.28
C ALA A 441 6.35 -14.12 -24.23
N GLU A 442 7.67 -14.02 -24.41
CA GLU A 442 8.54 -13.23 -23.53
C GLU A 442 8.20 -11.74 -23.61
N LYS A 443 7.97 -11.20 -24.82
CA LYS A 443 7.57 -9.80 -24.98
C LYS A 443 6.24 -9.51 -24.28
N GLN A 444 5.28 -10.42 -24.39
CA GLN A 444 3.98 -10.27 -23.73
C GLN A 444 4.13 -10.28 -22.19
N GLU A 445 4.96 -11.17 -21.66
CA GLU A 445 5.21 -11.24 -20.21
C GLU A 445 5.96 -9.99 -19.71
N VAL A 446 6.96 -9.51 -20.44
CA VAL A 446 7.65 -8.27 -20.08
C VAL A 446 6.70 -7.08 -20.15
N ALA A 447 5.84 -7.00 -21.18
CA ALA A 447 4.82 -5.95 -21.28
C ALA A 447 3.84 -5.98 -20.09
N ARG A 448 3.43 -7.19 -19.62
CA ARG A 448 2.61 -7.35 -18.43
C ARG A 448 3.34 -6.81 -17.18
N ILE A 449 4.57 -7.21 -16.97
CA ILE A 449 5.37 -6.78 -15.81
C ILE A 449 5.58 -5.26 -15.82
N VAL A 450 5.88 -4.68 -16.99
CA VAL A 450 6.13 -3.24 -17.12
C VAL A 450 4.85 -2.43 -17.01
N GLY A 451 3.77 -2.85 -17.65
CA GLY A 451 2.47 -2.18 -17.59
C GLY A 451 1.90 -2.16 -16.18
N LEU A 452 1.91 -3.30 -15.50
CA LEU A 452 1.50 -3.39 -14.09
C LEU A 452 2.47 -2.62 -13.18
N GLY A 453 3.76 -2.68 -13.44
CA GLY A 453 4.77 -1.92 -12.70
C GLY A 453 4.54 -0.41 -12.79
N ALA A 454 4.20 0.09 -13.98
CA ALA A 454 3.85 1.49 -14.21
C ALA A 454 2.62 1.90 -13.40
N LEU A 455 1.53 1.13 -13.51
CA LEU A 455 0.28 1.37 -12.78
C LEU A 455 0.49 1.38 -11.27
N LYS A 456 1.08 0.32 -10.73
CA LYS A 456 1.30 0.15 -9.29
C LYS A 456 2.20 1.23 -8.72
N TYR A 457 3.32 1.49 -9.37
CA TYR A 457 4.26 2.51 -8.92
C TYR A 457 3.63 3.91 -8.91
N PHE A 458 2.91 4.27 -9.98
CA PHE A 458 2.26 5.57 -10.07
C PHE A 458 1.26 5.80 -8.93
N LEU A 459 0.45 4.79 -8.59
CA LEU A 459 -0.54 4.86 -7.53
C LEU A 459 0.08 4.84 -6.12
N LEU A 460 1.28 4.24 -5.95
CA LEU A 460 1.91 4.05 -4.64
C LEU A 460 3.01 5.08 -4.32
N LYS A 461 3.57 5.78 -5.32
CA LYS A 461 4.65 6.77 -5.09
C LYS A 461 4.19 8.05 -4.40
N VAL A 462 2.89 8.33 -4.43
CA VAL A 462 2.27 9.50 -3.80
C VAL A 462 1.84 9.15 -2.38
N ASP A 463 2.01 10.07 -1.44
CA ASP A 463 1.48 9.90 -0.06
C ASP A 463 -0.01 9.50 -0.14
N ALA A 464 -0.32 8.37 0.49
CA ALA A 464 -1.66 7.79 0.41
C ALA A 464 -2.77 8.75 0.84
N ARG A 465 -2.50 9.63 1.82
CA ARG A 465 -3.48 10.61 2.34
C ARG A 465 -3.88 11.69 1.33
N LYS A 466 -3.09 11.88 0.26
CA LYS A 466 -3.36 12.88 -0.77
C LYS A 466 -4.30 12.34 -1.85
N ASN A 467 -5.18 13.20 -2.33
CA ASN A 467 -5.87 12.96 -3.59
C ASN A 467 -4.86 12.98 -4.74
N MET A 468 -5.13 12.22 -5.78
CA MET A 468 -4.26 12.16 -6.95
C MET A 468 -5.06 12.06 -8.24
N VAL A 469 -4.44 12.48 -9.34
CA VAL A 469 -4.94 12.27 -10.69
C VAL A 469 -4.07 11.18 -11.32
N PHE A 470 -4.72 10.12 -11.82
CA PHE A 470 -4.03 9.05 -12.53
C PHE A 470 -3.92 9.40 -14.02
N ASN A 471 -2.70 9.45 -14.53
CA ASN A 471 -2.40 9.67 -15.94
C ASN A 471 -1.62 8.47 -16.50
N PRO A 472 -2.25 7.63 -17.36
CA PRO A 472 -1.61 6.46 -17.95
C PRO A 472 -0.33 6.79 -18.74
N GLU A 473 -0.35 7.85 -19.54
CA GLU A 473 0.79 8.23 -20.38
C GLU A 473 2.02 8.63 -19.55
N GLU A 474 1.82 9.40 -18.49
CA GLU A 474 2.90 9.79 -17.58
C GLU A 474 3.45 8.59 -16.79
N SER A 475 2.60 7.60 -16.49
CA SER A 475 2.97 6.45 -15.67
C SER A 475 3.95 5.50 -16.36
N ILE A 476 3.94 5.45 -17.70
CA ILE A 476 4.74 4.54 -18.53
C ILE A 476 6.08 5.16 -19.00
N ASP A 477 6.38 6.40 -18.66
CA ASP A 477 7.62 7.07 -19.09
C ASP A 477 8.87 6.36 -18.52
N PHE A 478 9.84 6.10 -19.40
CA PHE A 478 11.12 5.46 -19.05
C PHE A 478 12.18 6.45 -18.53
N ASN A 479 11.93 7.73 -18.50
CA ASN A 479 12.88 8.77 -18.11
C ASN A 479 12.49 9.53 -16.83
N GLY A 480 11.27 9.30 -16.32
CA GLY A 480 10.72 10.00 -15.17
C GLY A 480 10.79 9.21 -13.84
N ASN A 481 10.16 9.75 -12.80
CA ASN A 481 9.93 9.03 -11.55
C ASN A 481 8.78 8.02 -11.75
N THR A 482 9.09 6.87 -12.37
CA THR A 482 8.13 5.86 -12.82
C THR A 482 8.61 4.45 -12.50
N GLY A 483 7.67 3.50 -12.46
CA GLY A 483 7.99 2.07 -12.34
C GLY A 483 8.90 1.57 -13.47
N PRO A 484 8.59 1.84 -14.76
CA PRO A 484 9.43 1.45 -15.88
C PRO A 484 10.87 1.96 -15.83
N PHE A 485 11.12 3.16 -15.33
CA PHE A 485 12.48 3.68 -15.13
C PHE A 485 13.29 2.81 -14.16
N ILE A 486 12.65 2.40 -13.05
CA ILE A 486 13.28 1.54 -12.04
C ILE A 486 13.50 0.14 -12.61
N GLN A 487 12.49 -0.43 -13.27
CA GLN A 487 12.54 -1.75 -13.89
C GLN A 487 13.62 -1.81 -14.98
N TYR A 488 13.72 -0.79 -15.81
CA TYR A 488 14.75 -0.71 -16.85
C TYR A 488 16.15 -0.66 -16.25
N THR A 489 16.37 0.09 -15.18
CA THR A 489 17.66 0.14 -14.49
C THR A 489 18.02 -1.23 -13.89
N TYR A 490 17.06 -1.92 -13.29
CA TYR A 490 17.25 -3.28 -12.78
C TYR A 490 17.62 -4.25 -13.91
N ALA A 491 16.87 -4.29 -15.00
CA ALA A 491 17.14 -5.13 -16.16
C ALA A 491 18.52 -4.84 -16.79
N ARG A 492 18.95 -3.57 -16.81
CA ARG A 492 20.30 -3.17 -17.21
C ARG A 492 21.37 -3.81 -16.31
N ILE A 493 21.20 -3.77 -14.99
CA ILE A 493 22.14 -4.40 -14.05
C ILE A 493 22.19 -5.90 -14.31
N ARG A 494 21.04 -6.55 -14.47
CA ARG A 494 20.96 -7.98 -14.78
C ARG A 494 21.69 -8.32 -16.08
N SER A 495 21.58 -7.44 -17.10
CA SER A 495 22.32 -7.60 -18.35
C SER A 495 23.84 -7.45 -18.18
N ILE A 496 24.29 -6.52 -17.33
CA ILE A 496 25.73 -6.37 -17.03
C ILE A 496 26.28 -7.63 -16.37
N LEU A 497 25.55 -8.17 -15.39
CA LEU A 497 25.96 -9.39 -14.68
C LEU A 497 26.03 -10.61 -15.62
N ARG A 498 25.03 -10.78 -16.50
CA ARG A 498 25.07 -11.84 -17.53
C ARG A 498 26.26 -11.68 -18.48
N LYS A 499 26.49 -10.47 -19.00
CA LYS A 499 27.63 -10.21 -19.89
C LYS A 499 28.97 -10.47 -19.20
N ALA A 500 29.09 -10.20 -17.89
CA ALA A 500 30.29 -10.56 -17.13
C ALA A 500 30.48 -12.09 -17.10
N GLN A 501 29.42 -12.82 -16.84
CA GLN A 501 29.44 -14.29 -16.84
C GLN A 501 29.79 -14.87 -18.23
N ASP A 502 29.16 -14.36 -19.29
CA ASP A 502 29.42 -14.78 -20.67
C ASP A 502 30.87 -14.50 -21.10
N ALA A 503 31.47 -13.44 -20.57
CA ALA A 503 32.88 -13.11 -20.77
C ALA A 503 33.84 -13.91 -19.88
N GLY A 504 33.34 -14.88 -19.10
CA GLY A 504 34.15 -15.71 -18.21
C GLY A 504 34.65 -14.98 -16.96
N ILE A 505 34.07 -13.81 -16.62
CA ILE A 505 34.38 -13.09 -15.40
C ILE A 505 33.66 -13.77 -14.24
N VAL A 506 34.43 -14.47 -13.40
CA VAL A 506 33.90 -15.10 -12.18
C VAL A 506 33.75 -14.01 -11.12
N LEU A 507 32.52 -13.74 -10.70
CA LEU A 507 32.28 -12.89 -9.53
C LEU A 507 32.84 -13.60 -8.29
N SER A 508 33.76 -12.92 -7.59
CA SER A 508 34.23 -13.41 -6.28
C SER A 508 33.07 -13.43 -5.28
N GLU A 509 33.03 -14.44 -4.43
CA GLU A 509 32.12 -14.46 -3.26
C GLU A 509 32.60 -13.47 -2.19
N GLU A 510 33.92 -13.18 -2.14
CA GLU A 510 34.52 -12.23 -1.22
C GLU A 510 34.78 -10.89 -1.90
N LEU A 511 34.51 -9.82 -1.16
CA LEU A 511 34.86 -8.47 -1.59
C LEU A 511 36.37 -8.31 -1.62
N PRO A 512 36.93 -7.72 -2.68
CA PRO A 512 38.39 -7.46 -2.75
C PRO A 512 38.81 -6.47 -1.65
N THR A 513 39.92 -6.75 -1.00
CA THR A 513 40.52 -5.86 0.00
C THR A 513 41.42 -4.81 -0.66
N GLY A 514 41.48 -3.62 -0.06
CA GLY A 514 42.40 -2.56 -0.51
C GLY A 514 41.99 -1.84 -1.80
N VAL A 515 40.76 -1.99 -2.24
CA VAL A 515 40.21 -1.27 -3.40
C VAL A 515 39.98 0.18 -3.02
N GLU A 516 40.45 1.09 -3.85
CA GLU A 516 40.13 2.51 -3.74
C GLU A 516 38.68 2.75 -4.17
N ILE A 517 37.90 3.31 -3.28
CA ILE A 517 36.46 3.57 -3.48
C ILE A 517 36.27 5.05 -3.78
N SER A 518 35.53 5.37 -4.83
CA SER A 518 35.17 6.75 -5.17
C SER A 518 34.02 7.24 -4.28
N THR A 519 33.89 8.56 -4.12
CA THR A 519 32.77 9.18 -3.39
C THR A 519 31.41 8.71 -3.90
N LYS A 520 31.25 8.51 -5.20
CA LYS A 520 30.01 8.01 -5.80
C LYS A 520 29.69 6.57 -5.37
N GLU A 521 30.71 5.72 -5.26
CA GLU A 521 30.56 4.34 -4.80
C GLU A 521 30.22 4.29 -3.30
N GLU A 522 30.84 5.18 -2.48
CA GLU A 522 30.48 5.34 -1.07
C GLU A 522 29.04 5.80 -0.87
N GLU A 523 28.59 6.78 -1.66
CA GLU A 523 27.20 7.26 -1.64
C GLU A 523 26.19 6.13 -1.92
N ILE A 524 26.50 5.23 -2.88
CA ILE A 524 25.66 4.08 -3.18
C ILE A 524 25.62 3.10 -2.00
N ILE A 525 26.78 2.77 -1.40
CA ILE A 525 26.84 1.86 -0.25
C ILE A 525 26.05 2.44 0.93
N GLN A 526 26.20 3.72 1.19
CA GLN A 526 25.43 4.41 2.24
C GLN A 526 23.94 4.36 1.94
N ARG A 527 23.53 4.59 0.68
CA ARG A 527 22.13 4.52 0.28
C ARG A 527 21.57 3.11 0.41
N LEU A 528 22.34 2.08 0.09
CA LEU A 528 21.95 0.69 0.33
C LEU A 528 21.75 0.42 1.83
N ALA A 529 22.63 0.93 2.68
CA ALA A 529 22.53 0.77 4.13
C ALA A 529 21.30 1.45 4.73
N ASP A 530 20.82 2.54 4.16
CA ASP A 530 19.60 3.26 4.59
C ASP A 530 18.33 2.41 4.45
N PHE A 531 18.33 1.37 3.60
CA PHE A 531 17.12 0.61 3.25
C PHE A 531 16.36 0.07 4.46
N ARG A 532 17.09 -0.46 5.46
CA ARG A 532 16.47 -0.95 6.68
C ARG A 532 15.65 0.13 7.41
N GLY A 533 16.23 1.32 7.59
CA GLY A 533 15.55 2.43 8.24
C GLY A 533 14.34 2.91 7.44
N VAL A 534 14.42 2.84 6.10
CA VAL A 534 13.29 3.18 5.23
C VAL A 534 12.14 2.19 5.39
N VAL A 535 12.43 0.88 5.47
CA VAL A 535 11.41 -0.16 5.70
C VAL A 535 10.78 -0.02 7.09
N GLU A 536 11.58 0.24 8.12
CA GLU A 536 11.09 0.49 9.49
C GLU A 536 10.16 1.70 9.54
N ALA A 537 10.57 2.84 8.99
CA ALA A 537 9.74 4.05 8.93
C ALA A 537 8.47 3.84 8.10
N ALA A 538 8.55 3.12 6.98
CA ALA A 538 7.38 2.80 6.18
C ALA A 538 6.37 1.92 6.93
N GLY A 539 6.84 1.04 7.82
CA GLY A 539 5.99 0.22 8.69
C GLY A 539 5.30 1.02 9.79
N GLU A 540 6.00 1.99 10.40
CA GLU A 540 5.44 2.87 11.42
C GLU A 540 4.38 3.83 10.85
N ASP A 541 4.67 4.41 9.69
CA ASP A 541 3.83 5.43 9.06
C ASP A 541 2.79 4.85 8.07
N TYR A 542 2.79 3.54 7.84
CA TYR A 542 2.02 2.89 6.78
C TYR A 542 2.26 3.56 5.41
N SER A 543 3.52 3.77 5.03
CA SER A 543 3.91 4.61 3.89
C SER A 543 4.56 3.85 2.73
N PRO A 544 3.79 3.24 1.81
CA PRO A 544 4.35 2.65 0.59
C PRO A 544 5.16 3.66 -0.24
N SER A 545 4.78 4.95 -0.22
CA SER A 545 5.47 6.00 -0.95
C SER A 545 6.91 6.22 -0.47
N GLY A 546 7.21 5.95 0.79
CA GLY A 546 8.57 5.99 1.32
C GLY A 546 9.48 4.97 0.62
N ILE A 547 8.99 3.74 0.45
CA ILE A 547 9.71 2.68 -0.29
C ILE A 547 9.85 3.03 -1.78
N ALA A 548 8.77 3.48 -2.42
CA ALA A 548 8.78 3.85 -3.83
C ALA A 548 9.83 4.94 -4.13
N ASN A 549 9.81 6.02 -3.37
CA ASN A 549 10.75 7.12 -3.55
C ASN A 549 12.20 6.70 -3.23
N TYR A 550 12.40 5.85 -2.23
CA TYR A 550 13.72 5.29 -1.95
C TYR A 550 14.27 4.50 -3.14
N CYS A 551 13.48 3.60 -3.73
CA CYS A 551 13.89 2.81 -4.90
C CYS A 551 14.26 3.74 -6.09
N TYR A 552 13.45 4.77 -6.33
CA TYR A 552 13.73 5.75 -7.38
C TYR A 552 15.08 6.49 -7.16
N GLU A 553 15.30 7.01 -5.96
CA GLU A 553 16.54 7.72 -5.67
C GLU A 553 17.78 6.80 -5.73
N LEU A 554 17.65 5.54 -5.31
CA LEU A 554 18.73 4.57 -5.42
C LEU A 554 19.10 4.29 -6.88
N VAL A 555 18.11 4.03 -7.76
CA VAL A 555 18.39 3.77 -9.17
C VAL A 555 18.86 5.01 -9.92
N LYS A 556 18.42 6.20 -9.53
CA LYS A 556 18.90 7.47 -10.06
C LYS A 556 20.40 7.67 -9.75
N LEU A 557 20.78 7.42 -8.52
CA LEU A 557 22.17 7.46 -8.09
C LEU A 557 23.03 6.43 -8.84
N TYR A 558 22.52 5.19 -8.96
CA TYR A 558 23.18 4.13 -9.71
C TYR A 558 23.35 4.48 -11.20
N ASN A 559 22.36 5.09 -11.83
CA ASN A 559 22.47 5.51 -13.24
C ASN A 559 23.56 6.58 -13.44
N GLN A 560 23.73 7.52 -12.49
CA GLN A 560 24.85 8.48 -12.51
C GLN A 560 26.18 7.74 -12.45
N PHE A 561 26.33 6.80 -11.50
CA PHE A 561 27.52 5.95 -11.38
C PHE A 561 27.79 5.17 -12.67
N TYR A 562 26.76 4.54 -13.26
CA TYR A 562 26.89 3.75 -14.48
C TYR A 562 27.36 4.58 -15.69
N HIS A 563 26.96 5.84 -15.78
CA HIS A 563 27.40 6.76 -16.83
C HIS A 563 28.85 7.21 -16.65
N GLU A 564 29.28 7.34 -15.40
CA GLU A 564 30.63 7.81 -15.05
C GLU A 564 31.66 6.68 -15.14
N PHE A 565 31.30 5.46 -14.76
CA PHE A 565 32.21 4.33 -14.66
C PHE A 565 31.84 3.19 -15.63
N GLN A 566 32.82 2.76 -16.43
CA GLN A 566 32.66 1.63 -17.36
C GLN A 566 32.96 0.29 -16.67
N ILE A 567 31.96 -0.33 -16.02
CA ILE A 567 32.13 -1.48 -15.13
C ILE A 567 32.86 -2.66 -15.80
N LEU A 568 32.38 -3.10 -16.98
CA LEU A 568 32.96 -4.28 -17.67
C LEU A 568 34.31 -4.00 -18.35
N ARG A 569 34.63 -2.74 -18.62
CA ARG A 569 35.88 -2.32 -19.25
C ARG A 569 36.93 -1.88 -18.24
N GLU A 570 36.63 -1.93 -16.95
CA GLU A 570 37.64 -1.67 -15.91
C GLU A 570 38.76 -2.69 -15.99
N GLU A 571 39.99 -2.21 -16.13
CA GLU A 571 41.20 -3.05 -16.29
C GLU A 571 41.62 -3.68 -14.97
N ASP A 572 41.46 -2.95 -13.86
CA ASP A 572 41.73 -3.47 -12.53
C ASP A 572 40.67 -4.50 -12.16
N THR A 573 41.11 -5.76 -12.06
CA THR A 573 40.22 -6.90 -11.77
C THR A 573 39.56 -6.77 -10.40
N ALA A 574 40.27 -6.26 -9.39
CA ALA A 574 39.71 -6.09 -8.05
C ALA A 574 38.60 -5.01 -8.07
N LYS A 575 38.88 -3.87 -8.72
CA LYS A 575 37.91 -2.77 -8.87
C LYS A 575 36.71 -3.15 -9.72
N ARG A 576 36.92 -3.91 -10.79
CA ARG A 576 35.83 -4.48 -11.61
C ARG A 576 34.94 -5.39 -10.81
N ASN A 577 35.50 -6.33 -10.05
CA ASN A 577 34.75 -7.23 -9.18
C ASN A 577 33.96 -6.48 -8.12
N PHE A 578 34.57 -5.49 -7.47
CA PHE A 578 33.89 -4.64 -6.51
C PHE A 578 32.66 -3.96 -7.14
N ARG A 579 32.78 -3.35 -8.32
CA ARG A 579 31.69 -2.68 -9.02
C ARG A 579 30.58 -3.62 -9.46
N LEU A 580 30.91 -4.87 -9.84
CA LEU A 580 29.92 -5.90 -10.14
C LEU A 580 29.15 -6.32 -8.88
N ILE A 581 29.85 -6.50 -7.75
CA ILE A 581 29.21 -6.80 -6.47
C ILE A 581 28.33 -5.64 -6.00
N LEU A 582 28.80 -4.40 -6.12
CA LEU A 582 28.02 -3.20 -5.82
C LEU A 582 26.74 -3.16 -6.66
N SER A 583 26.85 -3.39 -7.99
CA SER A 583 25.71 -3.44 -8.91
C SER A 583 24.71 -4.55 -8.54
N ARG A 584 25.21 -5.75 -8.19
CA ARG A 584 24.38 -6.88 -7.72
C ARG A 584 23.56 -6.48 -6.49
N ASN A 585 24.17 -5.78 -5.54
CA ASN A 585 23.48 -5.35 -4.33
C ASN A 585 22.45 -4.24 -4.58
N VAL A 586 22.73 -3.31 -5.50
CA VAL A 586 21.70 -2.34 -5.96
C VAL A 586 20.51 -3.08 -6.54
N ALA A 587 20.72 -4.04 -7.45
CA ALA A 587 19.61 -4.82 -8.02
C ALA A 587 18.84 -5.59 -6.93
N LYS A 588 19.54 -6.21 -5.97
CA LYS A 588 18.92 -6.93 -4.84
C LYS A 588 18.01 -6.02 -4.02
N VAL A 589 18.52 -4.88 -3.56
CA VAL A 589 17.77 -3.95 -2.69
C VAL A 589 16.59 -3.32 -3.45
N VAL A 590 16.79 -2.92 -4.70
CA VAL A 590 15.70 -2.42 -5.56
C VAL A 590 14.60 -3.47 -5.72
N ARG A 591 14.97 -4.74 -6.01
CA ARG A 591 14.01 -5.83 -6.12
C ARG A 591 13.23 -6.02 -4.82
N LEU A 592 13.91 -6.08 -3.67
CA LEU A 592 13.26 -6.22 -2.37
C LEU A 592 12.28 -5.05 -2.11
N GLY A 593 12.69 -3.81 -2.37
CA GLY A 593 11.82 -2.65 -2.21
C GLY A 593 10.60 -2.68 -3.12
N MET A 594 10.77 -3.05 -4.39
CA MET A 594 9.68 -3.14 -5.35
C MET A 594 8.72 -4.32 -5.04
N GLU A 595 9.23 -5.43 -4.52
CA GLU A 595 8.42 -6.56 -4.03
C GLU A 595 7.50 -6.16 -2.87
N LEU A 596 7.95 -5.26 -1.97
CA LEU A 596 7.09 -4.69 -0.91
C LEU A 596 5.92 -3.88 -1.47
N LEU A 597 6.05 -3.35 -2.67
CA LEU A 597 5.00 -2.64 -3.40
C LEU A 597 4.15 -3.58 -4.30
N GLY A 598 4.46 -4.88 -4.31
CA GLY A 598 3.82 -5.85 -5.21
C GLY A 598 4.20 -5.65 -6.68
N ILE A 599 5.36 -5.08 -6.96
CA ILE A 599 5.85 -4.80 -8.32
C ILE A 599 6.92 -5.83 -8.69
N GLU A 600 6.67 -6.54 -9.76
CA GLU A 600 7.60 -7.52 -10.33
C GLU A 600 8.74 -6.82 -11.08
N MET A 601 9.92 -7.43 -11.07
CA MET A 601 11.11 -6.89 -11.73
C MET A 601 11.54 -7.79 -12.89
N PRO A 602 11.58 -7.27 -14.14
CA PRO A 602 11.92 -8.08 -15.29
C PRO A 602 13.42 -8.34 -15.37
N GLU A 603 13.80 -9.58 -15.68
CA GLU A 603 15.21 -9.96 -15.88
C GLU A 603 15.80 -9.36 -17.18
N ARG A 604 14.95 -9.08 -18.18
CA ARG A 604 15.28 -8.51 -19.49
C ARG A 604 14.23 -7.49 -19.87
N MET A 605 14.64 -6.45 -20.59
CA MET A 605 13.74 -5.39 -21.01
C MET A 605 14.28 -4.69 -22.26
#